data_0368f9b6b902c7b6c86b3fd343f67f67
#
_entry.id   0368f9b6b902c7b6c86b3fd343f67f67
#
_cell.length_a   1.000
_cell.length_b   1.000
_cell.length_c   1.000
_cell.angle_alpha   90.00
_cell.angle_beta   90.00
_cell.angle_gamma   90.00
#
_symmetry.space_group_name_H-M   'P 1'
#
loop_
_entity.id
_entity.type
_entity.pdbx_description
1 polymer ?
#
loop_
_entity_poly.entity_id
_entity_poly.type
_entity_poly.pdbx_seq_one_letter_code
_entity_poly.pdbx_strand_id
1 'polypeptide(L)'
;MTITISKTDDFQACLALRMTVFVEEQKVPVEDELDDLDPVSTHFLASDAKGTPVGTARTYELGEIGKIGRVCVEKSQRGTGLGARLIEACLEDLRQRPHLTQAKLGAQTHAIGFYERFGFHVIGEEYLDGGIPHRDMVLDF
;
A
#
# COMPACT_ATOMS: atom_id res chain seq x y z
N MET A 1 3.52 -19.93 10.48
CA MET A 1 2.18 -19.59 10.00
C MET A 1 2.27 -19.13 8.56
N THR A 2 1.40 -19.64 7.70
CA THR A 2 1.46 -19.35 6.26
C THR A 2 0.55 -18.18 5.93
N ILE A 3 1.12 -17.12 5.34
CA ILE A 3 0.37 -15.99 4.81
C ILE A 3 0.47 -16.05 3.28
N THR A 4 -0.68 -15.95 2.61
CA THR A 4 -0.75 -15.93 1.16
C THR A 4 -1.11 -14.53 0.69
N ILE A 5 -0.37 -13.99 -0.28
CA ILE A 5 -0.64 -12.70 -0.89
C ILE A 5 -1.02 -12.93 -2.35
N SER A 6 -2.14 -12.36 -2.76
CA SER A 6 -2.61 -12.46 -4.14
C SER A 6 -3.40 -11.22 -4.54
N LYS A 7 -3.52 -11.00 -5.85
CA LYS A 7 -4.48 -10.02 -6.37
C LYS A 7 -5.89 -10.52 -6.06
N THR A 8 -6.79 -9.60 -5.79
CA THR A 8 -8.16 -9.96 -5.41
C THR A 8 -9.18 -9.01 -6.01
N ASP A 9 -10.38 -9.53 -6.24
CA ASP A 9 -11.56 -8.75 -6.58
C ASP A 9 -12.41 -8.46 -5.33
N ASP A 10 -12.02 -8.99 -4.18
CA ASP A 10 -12.77 -8.80 -2.93
C ASP A 10 -12.41 -7.45 -2.29
N PHE A 11 -12.95 -6.38 -2.90
CA PHE A 11 -12.72 -5.04 -2.41
C PHE A 11 -13.23 -4.84 -0.98
N GLN A 12 -14.32 -5.49 -0.61
CA GLN A 12 -14.89 -5.32 0.74
C GLN A 12 -13.93 -5.81 1.83
N ALA A 13 -13.20 -6.90 1.58
CA ALA A 13 -12.18 -7.37 2.52
C ALA A 13 -11.04 -6.37 2.65
N CYS A 14 -10.60 -5.80 1.53
CA CYS A 14 -9.57 -4.75 1.53
C CYS A 14 -10.04 -3.50 2.27
N LEU A 15 -11.26 -3.06 1.98
CA LEU A 15 -11.83 -1.87 2.60
C LEU A 15 -11.98 -2.06 4.12
N ALA A 16 -12.42 -3.22 4.57
CA ALA A 16 -12.55 -3.49 6.00
C ALA A 16 -11.24 -3.33 6.76
N LEU A 17 -10.13 -3.83 6.18
CA LEU A 17 -8.79 -3.65 6.75
C LEU A 17 -8.39 -2.17 6.78
N ARG A 18 -8.65 -1.45 5.68
CA ARG A 18 -8.32 -0.03 5.57
C ARG A 18 -9.11 0.80 6.59
N MET A 19 -10.38 0.48 6.80
CA MET A 19 -11.19 1.18 7.81
C MET A 19 -10.64 0.94 9.21
N THR A 20 -10.24 -0.28 9.53
CA THR A 20 -9.65 -0.60 10.84
C THR A 20 -8.34 0.15 11.06
N VAL A 21 -7.43 0.10 10.08
CA VAL A 21 -6.08 0.66 10.25
C VAL A 21 -6.08 2.18 10.08
N PHE A 22 -6.64 2.69 9.00
CA PHE A 22 -6.51 4.12 8.70
C PHE A 22 -7.54 4.96 9.47
N VAL A 23 -8.79 4.53 9.52
CA VAL A 23 -9.86 5.32 10.15
C VAL A 23 -9.87 5.10 11.66
N GLU A 24 -9.92 3.87 12.13
CA GLU A 24 -10.04 3.59 13.56
C GLU A 24 -8.74 3.81 14.32
N GLU A 25 -7.60 3.28 13.83
CA GLU A 25 -6.31 3.40 14.52
C GLU A 25 -5.63 4.73 14.29
N GLN A 26 -5.52 5.16 13.02
CA GLN A 26 -4.78 6.37 12.63
C GLN A 26 -5.63 7.64 12.61
N LYS A 27 -6.94 7.51 12.83
CA LYS A 27 -7.88 8.65 12.91
C LYS A 27 -7.97 9.45 11.62
N VAL A 28 -7.76 8.81 10.47
CA VAL A 28 -8.00 9.43 9.17
C VAL A 28 -9.51 9.58 8.98
N PRO A 29 -10.01 10.76 8.56
CA PRO A 29 -11.43 10.91 8.27
C PRO A 29 -11.90 9.93 7.20
N VAL A 30 -13.09 9.36 7.36
CA VAL A 30 -13.65 8.38 6.41
C VAL A 30 -13.67 8.95 4.99
N GLU A 31 -14.06 10.21 4.83
CA GLU A 31 -14.11 10.89 3.53
C GLU A 31 -12.75 11.02 2.87
N ASP A 32 -11.66 11.02 3.64
CA ASP A 32 -10.30 11.07 3.10
C ASP A 32 -9.81 9.67 2.71
N GLU A 33 -10.32 8.62 3.35
CA GLU A 33 -9.96 7.24 3.02
C GLU A 33 -10.64 6.76 1.73
N LEU A 34 -11.89 7.14 1.53
CA LEU A 34 -12.64 6.77 0.34
C LEU A 34 -12.32 7.72 -0.80
N ASP A 35 -11.97 7.17 -1.96
CA ASP A 35 -11.70 7.94 -3.17
C ASP A 35 -12.22 7.17 -4.40
N ASP A 36 -12.16 7.79 -5.58
CA ASP A 36 -12.61 7.19 -6.83
C ASP A 36 -11.52 6.43 -7.58
N LEU A 37 -10.37 6.21 -6.95
CA LEU A 37 -9.28 5.42 -7.55
C LEU A 37 -9.46 3.91 -7.35
N ASP A 38 -10.26 3.49 -6.37
CA ASP A 38 -10.43 2.06 -6.09
C ASP A 38 -10.95 1.25 -7.29
N PRO A 39 -11.91 1.74 -8.09
CA PRO A 39 -12.37 0.97 -9.26
C PRO A 39 -11.31 0.75 -10.34
N VAL A 40 -10.29 1.60 -10.42
CA VAL A 40 -9.21 1.49 -11.40
C VAL A 40 -7.94 0.89 -10.83
N SER A 41 -7.96 0.52 -9.55
CA SER A 41 -6.79 -0.04 -8.86
C SER A 41 -6.75 -1.55 -8.94
N THR A 42 -5.54 -2.09 -8.90
CA THR A 42 -5.30 -3.51 -8.61
C THR A 42 -5.20 -3.64 -7.10
N HIS A 43 -5.99 -4.52 -6.51
CA HIS A 43 -5.99 -4.76 -5.08
C HIS A 43 -5.25 -6.04 -4.73
N PHE A 44 -4.39 -5.98 -3.72
CA PHE A 44 -3.67 -7.13 -3.18
C PHE A 44 -4.21 -7.44 -1.79
N LEU A 45 -4.37 -8.71 -1.49
CA LEU A 45 -4.88 -9.16 -0.20
C LEU A 45 -3.96 -10.22 0.37
N ALA A 46 -3.56 -10.03 1.62
CA ALA A 46 -2.84 -11.03 2.39
C ALA A 46 -3.83 -11.71 3.33
N SER A 47 -3.84 -13.03 3.32
CA SER A 47 -4.72 -13.83 4.17
C SER A 47 -3.91 -14.89 4.92
N ASP A 48 -4.33 -15.20 6.14
CA ASP A 48 -3.70 -16.27 6.92
C ASP A 48 -4.17 -17.66 6.46
N ALA A 49 -3.70 -18.71 7.13
CA ALA A 49 -4.01 -20.07 6.76
C ALA A 49 -5.51 -20.40 6.87
N LYS A 50 -6.27 -19.63 7.63
CA LYS A 50 -7.72 -19.79 7.77
C LYS A 50 -8.51 -18.95 6.77
N GLY A 51 -7.81 -18.21 5.90
CA GLY A 51 -8.45 -17.30 4.95
C GLY A 51 -8.84 -15.96 5.55
N THR A 52 -8.39 -15.63 6.77
CA THR A 52 -8.68 -14.35 7.39
C THR A 52 -7.80 -13.26 6.78
N PRO A 53 -8.40 -12.16 6.27
CA PRO A 53 -7.62 -11.03 5.75
C PRO A 53 -6.77 -10.38 6.82
N VAL A 54 -5.48 -10.17 6.53
CA VAL A 54 -4.53 -9.61 7.49
C VAL A 54 -3.69 -8.45 6.92
N GLY A 55 -3.80 -8.19 5.64
CA GLY A 55 -3.09 -7.06 5.03
C GLY A 55 -3.60 -6.78 3.63
N THR A 56 -3.41 -5.55 3.16
CA THR A 56 -3.82 -5.15 1.82
C THR A 56 -2.93 -4.04 1.29
N ALA A 57 -2.93 -3.88 -0.02
CA ALA A 57 -2.29 -2.77 -0.73
C ALA A 57 -3.03 -2.59 -2.05
N ARG A 58 -2.94 -1.39 -2.64
CA ARG A 58 -3.47 -1.17 -3.98
C ARG A 58 -2.43 -0.52 -4.86
N THR A 59 -2.52 -0.79 -6.17
CA THR A 59 -1.72 -0.10 -7.17
C THR A 59 -2.63 0.41 -8.27
N TYR A 60 -2.23 1.52 -8.89
CA TYR A 60 -2.88 2.01 -10.11
C TYR A 60 -1.85 2.70 -10.97
N GLU A 61 -2.16 2.84 -12.26
CA GLU A 61 -1.24 3.46 -13.22
C GLU A 61 -1.61 4.92 -13.44
N LEU A 62 -0.58 5.75 -13.51
CA LEU A 62 -0.71 7.16 -13.87
C LEU A 62 0.39 7.44 -14.91
N GLY A 63 0.02 7.36 -16.21
CA GLY A 63 1.00 7.43 -17.29
C GLY A 63 1.99 6.28 -17.22
N GLU A 64 3.27 6.59 -17.09
CA GLU A 64 4.36 5.61 -16.98
C GLU A 64 4.72 5.29 -15.53
N ILE A 65 3.91 5.77 -14.58
CA ILE A 65 4.16 5.60 -13.15
C ILE A 65 3.17 4.60 -12.56
N GLY A 66 3.67 3.63 -11.83
CA GLY A 66 2.86 2.73 -11.01
C GLY A 66 2.76 3.28 -9.59
N LYS A 67 1.56 3.69 -9.18
CA LYS A 67 1.32 4.23 -7.84
C LYS A 67 1.00 3.10 -6.88
N ILE A 68 1.64 3.11 -5.72
CA ILE A 68 1.35 2.17 -4.63
C ILE A 68 0.74 2.95 -3.48
N GLY A 69 -0.32 2.44 -2.91
CA GLY A 69 -0.95 3.11 -1.77
C GLY A 69 -1.82 2.18 -0.96
N ARG A 70 -2.39 2.73 0.09
CA ARG A 70 -3.29 2.02 1.02
C ARG A 70 -2.67 0.72 1.54
N VAL A 71 -1.35 0.74 1.78
CA VAL A 71 -0.64 -0.41 2.36
C VAL A 71 -0.97 -0.44 3.84
N CYS A 72 -1.56 -1.51 4.30
CA CYS A 72 -1.84 -1.67 5.71
C CYS A 72 -1.78 -3.14 6.14
N VAL A 73 -1.41 -3.33 7.40
CA VAL A 73 -1.24 -4.65 8.00
C VAL A 73 -2.02 -4.66 9.31
N GLU A 74 -2.81 -5.72 9.50
CA GLU A 74 -3.56 -5.91 10.72
C GLU A 74 -2.59 -5.97 11.91
N LYS A 75 -2.98 -5.40 13.04
CA LYS A 75 -2.10 -5.19 14.19
C LYS A 75 -1.36 -6.46 14.64
N SER A 76 -2.05 -7.60 14.63
CA SER A 76 -1.45 -8.88 15.07
C SER A 76 -0.31 -9.35 14.17
N GLN A 77 -0.23 -8.86 12.93
CA GLN A 77 0.79 -9.26 11.96
C GLN A 77 1.91 -8.23 11.79
N ARG A 78 1.91 -7.16 12.55
CA ARG A 78 2.97 -6.15 12.49
C ARG A 78 4.24 -6.71 13.10
N GLY A 79 5.39 -6.34 12.51
CA GLY A 79 6.68 -6.85 12.93
C GLY A 79 7.01 -8.24 12.41
N THR A 80 6.18 -8.80 11.52
CA THR A 80 6.40 -10.14 10.94
C THR A 80 7.02 -10.10 9.54
N GLY A 81 7.22 -8.91 8.97
CA GLY A 81 7.67 -8.75 7.59
C GLY A 81 6.56 -8.77 6.55
N LEU A 82 5.30 -8.80 6.96
CA LEU A 82 4.17 -8.84 6.02
C LEU A 82 4.08 -7.57 5.17
N GLY A 83 4.32 -6.41 5.76
CA GLY A 83 4.33 -5.15 5.01
C GLY A 83 5.35 -5.17 3.87
N ALA A 84 6.55 -5.70 4.13
CA ALA A 84 7.59 -5.84 3.11
C ALA A 84 7.14 -6.78 2.00
N ARG A 85 6.49 -7.89 2.33
CA ARG A 85 5.97 -8.84 1.33
C ARG A 85 4.89 -8.22 0.45
N LEU A 86 4.03 -7.38 1.03
CA LEU A 86 3.01 -6.66 0.25
C LEU A 86 3.66 -5.69 -0.74
N ILE A 87 4.66 -4.92 -0.32
CA ILE A 87 5.39 -4.02 -1.21
C ILE A 87 6.09 -4.80 -2.32
N GLU A 88 6.74 -5.90 -1.99
CA GLU A 88 7.40 -6.75 -2.99
C GLU A 88 6.40 -7.30 -4.01
N ALA A 89 5.22 -7.72 -3.58
CA ALA A 89 4.18 -8.20 -4.48
C ALA A 89 3.71 -7.10 -5.44
N CYS A 90 3.52 -5.87 -4.93
CA CYS A 90 3.17 -4.72 -5.75
C CYS A 90 4.27 -4.41 -6.78
N LEU A 91 5.52 -4.38 -6.35
CA LEU A 91 6.65 -4.07 -7.24
C LEU A 91 6.83 -5.14 -8.32
N GLU A 92 6.68 -6.41 -7.96
CA GLU A 92 6.78 -7.51 -8.92
C GLU A 92 5.73 -7.35 -10.02
N ASP A 93 4.49 -7.06 -9.67
CA ASP A 93 3.42 -6.85 -10.65
C ASP A 93 3.70 -5.63 -11.53
N LEU A 94 4.12 -4.51 -10.93
CA LEU A 94 4.40 -3.28 -11.69
C LEU A 94 5.57 -3.47 -12.65
N ARG A 95 6.62 -4.18 -12.25
CA ARG A 95 7.79 -4.44 -13.11
C ARG A 95 7.46 -5.29 -14.32
N GLN A 96 6.38 -6.08 -14.26
CA GLN A 96 5.94 -6.89 -15.40
C GLN A 96 5.17 -6.08 -16.45
N ARG A 97 4.87 -4.82 -16.16
CA ARG A 97 4.16 -3.92 -17.08
C ARG A 97 5.19 -3.06 -17.82
N PRO A 98 5.48 -3.38 -19.10
CA PRO A 98 6.66 -2.82 -19.79
C PRO A 98 6.61 -1.31 -20.02
N HIS A 99 5.41 -0.70 -20.01
CA HIS A 99 5.26 0.74 -20.18
C HIS A 99 5.53 1.54 -18.89
N LEU A 100 5.59 0.88 -17.75
CA LEU A 100 5.88 1.56 -16.49
C LEU A 100 7.38 1.70 -16.29
N THR A 101 7.83 2.90 -15.95
CA THR A 101 9.24 3.23 -15.76
C THR A 101 9.61 3.48 -14.31
N GLN A 102 8.59 3.65 -13.45
CA GLN A 102 8.81 4.08 -12.08
C GLN A 102 7.65 3.66 -11.19
N ALA A 103 7.96 3.33 -9.93
CA ALA A 103 6.95 3.22 -8.87
C ALA A 103 7.00 4.48 -8.01
N LYS A 104 5.84 4.92 -7.52
CA LYS A 104 5.73 6.10 -6.66
C LYS A 104 4.73 5.83 -5.54
N LEU A 105 5.02 6.36 -4.37
CA LEU A 105 4.12 6.28 -3.22
C LEU A 105 4.28 7.51 -2.32
N GLY A 106 3.26 7.77 -1.51
CA GLY A 106 3.34 8.75 -0.43
C GLY A 106 3.60 8.00 0.88
N ALA A 107 4.78 8.19 1.44
CA ALA A 107 5.18 7.51 2.66
C ALA A 107 4.89 8.39 3.88
N GLN A 108 4.25 7.81 4.90
CA GLN A 108 4.20 8.45 6.21
C GLN A 108 5.65 8.64 6.67
N THR A 109 5.97 9.79 7.25
CA THR A 109 7.37 10.16 7.50
C THR A 109 8.10 9.16 8.38
N HIS A 110 7.41 8.52 9.34
CA HIS A 110 8.04 7.49 10.19
C HIS A 110 8.35 6.19 9.42
N ALA A 111 7.81 6.01 8.21
CA ALA A 111 8.01 4.80 7.41
C ALA A 111 9.03 4.99 6.27
N ILE A 112 9.63 6.17 6.13
CA ILE A 112 10.58 6.45 5.04
C ILE A 112 11.71 5.42 5.02
N GLY A 113 12.31 5.11 6.16
CA GLY A 113 13.40 4.13 6.23
C GLY A 113 12.97 2.73 5.77
N PHE A 114 11.73 2.36 6.03
CA PHE A 114 11.18 1.09 5.55
C PHE A 114 11.17 1.03 4.02
N TYR A 115 10.71 2.09 3.36
CA TYR A 115 10.65 2.13 1.90
C TYR A 115 12.03 2.28 1.25
N GLU A 116 12.96 2.94 1.92
CA GLU A 116 14.33 3.08 1.41
C GLU A 116 15.01 1.72 1.21
N ARG A 117 14.65 0.71 1.98
CA ARG A 117 15.20 -0.64 1.84
C ARG A 117 14.87 -1.29 0.50
N PHE A 118 13.79 -0.84 -0.17
CA PHE A 118 13.40 -1.36 -1.49
C PHE A 118 14.04 -0.57 -2.63
N GLY A 119 14.77 0.52 -2.31
CA GLY A 119 15.38 1.40 -3.28
C GLY A 119 14.60 2.68 -3.55
N PHE A 120 13.50 2.91 -2.83
CA PHE A 120 12.78 4.17 -2.93
C PHE A 120 13.61 5.31 -2.34
N HIS A 121 13.50 6.48 -2.95
CA HIS A 121 14.11 7.70 -2.40
C HIS A 121 13.09 8.83 -2.36
N VAL A 122 13.25 9.71 -1.38
CA VAL A 122 12.36 10.85 -1.15
C VAL A 122 12.48 11.86 -2.28
N ILE A 123 11.34 12.38 -2.73
CA ILE A 123 11.26 13.55 -3.62
C ILE A 123 10.28 14.54 -3.02
N GLY A 124 10.55 15.84 -3.22
CA GLY A 124 9.65 16.90 -2.77
C GLY A 124 9.61 17.10 -1.27
N GLU A 125 8.70 17.96 -0.85
CA GLU A 125 8.58 18.38 0.53
C GLU A 125 7.53 17.57 1.28
N GLU A 126 7.56 17.68 2.62
CA GLU A 126 6.57 17.07 3.47
C GLU A 126 5.20 17.73 3.25
N TYR A 127 4.15 16.90 3.27
CA TYR A 127 2.77 17.35 3.17
C TYR A 127 1.88 16.54 4.10
N LEU A 128 0.67 17.04 4.37
CA LEU A 128 -0.31 16.31 5.16
C LEU A 128 -1.25 15.54 4.26
N ASP A 129 -1.48 14.28 4.58
CA ASP A 129 -2.48 13.43 3.94
C ASP A 129 -3.25 12.73 5.04
N GLY A 130 -4.57 12.95 5.08
CA GLY A 130 -5.39 12.47 6.19
C GLY A 130 -4.97 13.01 7.55
N GLY A 131 -4.32 14.19 7.57
CA GLY A 131 -3.79 14.79 8.78
C GLY A 131 -2.46 14.22 9.25
N ILE A 132 -1.86 13.30 8.49
CA ILE A 132 -0.60 12.64 8.84
C ILE A 132 0.52 13.14 7.92
N PRO A 133 1.70 13.49 8.47
CA PRO A 133 2.83 13.93 7.64
C PRO A 133 3.32 12.83 6.69
N HIS A 134 3.47 13.18 5.43
CA HIS A 134 3.93 12.29 4.35
C HIS A 134 5.02 12.95 3.52
N ARG A 135 5.80 12.14 2.82
CA ARG A 135 6.68 12.58 1.73
C ARG A 135 6.55 11.59 0.57
N ASP A 136 6.58 12.11 -0.65
CA ASP A 136 6.57 11.26 -1.83
C ASP A 136 7.92 10.56 -1.98
N MET A 137 7.87 9.31 -2.43
CA MET A 137 9.05 8.51 -2.72
C MET A 137 8.90 7.82 -4.07
N VAL A 138 10.02 7.66 -4.77
CA VAL A 138 10.04 7.01 -6.10
C VAL A 138 11.12 5.95 -6.16
N LEU A 139 10.86 4.96 -7.01
CA LEU A 139 11.80 3.89 -7.35
C LEU A 139 11.81 3.74 -8.87
N ASP A 140 12.96 3.91 -9.49
CA ASP A 140 13.11 3.74 -10.94
C ASP A 140 13.26 2.25 -11.28
N PHE A 141 12.58 1.83 -12.31
CA PHE A 141 12.67 0.46 -12.80
C PHE A 141 13.82 0.24 -13.76
#